data_477f6a3ebaee755506372415592ea3b9
#
_entry.id   477f6a3ebaee755506372415592ea3b9
#
_cell.length_a   1.000
_cell.length_b   1.000
_cell.length_c   1.000
_cell.angle_alpha   90.00
_cell.angle_beta   90.00
_cell.angle_gamma   90.00
#
_symmetry.space_group_name_H-M   'P 1'
#
loop_
_entity.id
_entity.type
_entity.pdbx_description
1 polymer ?
#
loop_
_entity_poly.entity_id
_entity_poly.type
_entity_poly.pdbx_seq_one_letter_code
_entity_poly.pdbx_strand_id
1 'polypeptide(L)'
;MRQRWPRTLLSIGAGIVLILSLTGVAIDIATSRLEGNITAVDISATTGRDHVPVQLVDEAGNYQATNVLLMGSDSREGQTSKKYGDPDVYTGQRSDTTILLHLSADRSFATAVSIPRDTWVMLPECQADGQTVGAFEAKFNTAFEIGGPGCTVKLVEQMTGITVNNFAVVDFEGFKNVVNALGGVEVCLTEPASDPASKLELPAGTSVIDGEQAL
;
A
#
# COMPACT_ATOMS: atom_id res chain seq x y z
N MET A 1 -23.30 7.54 62.84
CA MET A 1 -22.72 6.81 61.69
C MET A 1 -22.56 7.82 60.52
N ARG A 2 -21.33 8.32 60.26
CA ARG A 2 -21.05 9.26 59.17
C ARG A 2 -21.04 8.51 57.86
N GLN A 3 -21.94 8.84 56.96
CA GLN A 3 -22.16 8.24 55.66
C GLN A 3 -20.88 8.39 54.81
N ARG A 4 -20.10 7.31 54.66
CA ARG A 4 -18.86 7.26 53.83
C ARG A 4 -19.14 7.07 52.33
N TRP A 5 -20.39 6.90 51.94
CA TRP A 5 -20.89 6.67 50.59
C TRP A 5 -20.50 7.72 49.54
N PRO A 6 -20.54 9.03 49.78
CA PRO A 6 -20.22 10.00 48.74
C PRO A 6 -18.75 10.00 48.32
N ARG A 7 -17.83 9.61 49.22
CA ARG A 7 -16.38 9.56 48.88
C ARG A 7 -16.02 8.34 48.04
N THR A 8 -16.63 7.19 48.27
CA THR A 8 -16.42 5.99 47.51
C THR A 8 -17.00 6.10 46.10
N LEU A 9 -18.19 6.70 45.94
CA LEU A 9 -18.77 6.97 44.62
C LEU A 9 -17.94 7.95 43.82
N LEU A 10 -17.40 8.98 44.48
CA LEU A 10 -16.53 9.97 43.82
C LEU A 10 -15.19 9.33 43.35
N SER A 11 -14.59 8.44 44.15
CA SER A 11 -13.37 7.74 43.74
C SER A 11 -13.61 6.71 42.62
N ILE A 12 -14.75 6.02 42.60
CA ILE A 12 -15.13 5.13 41.52
C ILE A 12 -15.35 5.94 40.22
N GLY A 13 -16.09 7.07 40.30
CA GLY A 13 -16.30 7.96 39.17
C GLY A 13 -14.98 8.51 38.61
N ALA A 14 -14.08 8.98 39.48
CA ALA A 14 -12.76 9.45 39.08
C ALA A 14 -11.92 8.32 38.41
N GLY A 15 -12.00 7.09 38.92
CA GLY A 15 -11.32 5.92 38.33
C GLY A 15 -11.83 5.60 36.92
N ILE A 16 -13.15 5.65 36.72
CA ILE A 16 -13.74 5.38 35.39
C ILE A 16 -13.33 6.49 34.39
N VAL A 17 -13.36 7.75 34.77
CA VAL A 17 -12.93 8.86 33.92
C VAL A 17 -11.45 8.71 33.55
N LEU A 18 -10.60 8.29 34.47
CA LEU A 18 -9.18 8.09 34.22
C LEU A 18 -8.92 6.92 33.28
N ILE A 19 -9.64 5.84 33.38
CA ILE A 19 -9.57 4.72 32.45
C ILE A 19 -10.03 5.13 31.05
N LEU A 20 -11.16 5.83 30.95
CA LEU A 20 -11.69 6.30 29.67
C LEU A 20 -10.74 7.29 28.98
N SER A 21 -10.10 8.19 29.73
CA SER A 21 -9.11 9.12 29.18
C SER A 21 -7.83 8.40 28.74
N LEU A 22 -7.34 7.42 29.49
CA LEU A 22 -6.17 6.61 29.09
C LEU A 22 -6.44 5.76 27.84
N THR A 23 -7.63 5.16 27.73
CA THR A 23 -8.03 4.43 26.52
C THR A 23 -8.18 5.37 25.32
N GLY A 24 -8.76 6.57 25.50
CA GLY A 24 -8.84 7.58 24.46
C GLY A 24 -7.46 7.98 23.93
N VAL A 25 -6.53 8.30 24.83
CA VAL A 25 -5.14 8.64 24.46
C VAL A 25 -4.42 7.46 23.76
N ALA A 26 -4.64 6.23 24.23
CA ALA A 26 -4.01 5.05 23.61
C ALA A 26 -4.55 4.82 22.18
N ILE A 27 -5.84 5.03 21.96
CA ILE A 27 -6.46 4.95 20.62
C ILE A 27 -5.91 6.06 19.72
N ASP A 28 -5.84 7.29 20.21
CA ASP A 28 -5.32 8.43 19.45
C ASP A 28 -3.86 8.23 19.05
N ILE A 29 -3.01 7.74 19.94
CA ILE A 29 -1.63 7.40 19.63
C ILE A 29 -1.55 6.24 18.59
N ALA A 30 -2.42 5.25 18.70
CA ALA A 30 -2.44 4.13 17.75
C ALA A 30 -2.89 4.59 16.36
N THR A 31 -3.94 5.41 16.26
CA THR A 31 -4.43 5.95 14.98
C THR A 31 -3.42 6.90 14.35
N SER A 32 -2.82 7.81 15.13
CA SER A 32 -1.82 8.75 14.60
C SER A 32 -0.56 8.06 14.09
N ARG A 33 -0.16 6.93 14.69
CA ARG A 33 0.94 6.10 14.17
C ARG A 33 0.59 5.41 12.87
N LEU A 34 -0.65 4.97 12.70
CA LEU A 34 -1.12 4.35 11.45
C LEU A 34 -1.20 5.40 10.32
N GLU A 35 -1.76 6.56 10.61
CA GLU A 35 -1.87 7.66 9.64
C GLU A 35 -0.50 8.24 9.24
N GLY A 36 0.44 8.32 10.18
CA GLY A 36 1.79 8.82 9.92
C GLY A 36 2.64 7.95 8.99
N ASN A 37 2.25 6.68 8.78
CA ASN A 37 2.95 5.75 7.88
C ASN A 37 2.31 5.69 6.48
N ILE A 38 1.23 6.42 6.23
CA ILE A 38 0.53 6.45 4.94
C ILE A 38 0.65 7.86 4.36
N THR A 39 1.32 7.98 3.21
CA THR A 39 1.36 9.22 2.46
C THR A 39 0.21 9.22 1.46
N ALA A 40 -0.76 10.12 1.65
CA ALA A 40 -1.84 10.31 0.70
C ALA A 40 -1.34 11.13 -0.50
N VAL A 41 -1.52 10.61 -1.71
CA VAL A 41 -1.17 11.28 -2.95
C VAL A 41 -2.44 11.59 -3.72
N ASP A 42 -2.65 12.87 -4.04
CA ASP A 42 -3.76 13.30 -4.90
C ASP A 42 -3.36 13.18 -6.37
N ILE A 43 -4.11 12.36 -7.12
CA ILE A 43 -3.91 12.13 -8.54
C ILE A 43 -5.00 12.74 -9.42
N SER A 44 -5.90 13.55 -8.85
CA SER A 44 -7.04 14.17 -9.55
C SER A 44 -6.60 14.98 -10.76
N ALA A 45 -5.52 15.76 -10.62
CA ALA A 45 -4.97 16.57 -11.70
C ALA A 45 -4.51 15.72 -12.90
N THR A 46 -4.00 14.51 -12.66
CA THR A 46 -3.50 13.61 -13.71
C THR A 46 -4.61 12.81 -14.36
N THR A 47 -5.56 12.34 -13.58
CA THR A 47 -6.67 11.51 -14.06
C THR A 47 -7.83 12.31 -14.62
N GLY A 48 -7.88 13.60 -14.32
CA GLY A 48 -8.95 14.52 -14.76
C GLY A 48 -10.27 14.31 -14.02
N ARG A 49 -10.25 13.64 -12.89
CA ARG A 49 -11.43 13.42 -12.04
C ARG A 49 -11.03 13.42 -10.57
N ASP A 50 -11.95 13.88 -9.73
CA ASP A 50 -11.76 13.78 -8.30
C ASP A 50 -11.70 12.31 -7.88
N HIS A 51 -10.53 11.88 -7.43
CA HIS A 51 -10.36 10.58 -6.80
C HIS A 51 -10.90 10.67 -5.38
N VAL A 52 -12.22 10.62 -5.28
CA VAL A 52 -12.86 10.44 -3.98
C VAL A 52 -12.63 8.98 -3.60
N PRO A 53 -11.96 8.70 -2.47
CA PRO A 53 -11.84 7.33 -1.98
C PRO A 53 -13.23 6.71 -1.94
N VAL A 54 -13.43 5.62 -2.67
CA VAL A 54 -14.71 4.93 -2.64
C VAL A 54 -14.97 4.51 -1.21
N GLN A 55 -16.07 4.97 -0.65
CA GLN A 55 -16.54 4.43 0.61
C GLN A 55 -16.75 2.95 0.39
N LEU A 56 -16.00 2.11 1.10
CA LEU A 56 -16.11 0.66 1.01
C LEU A 56 -17.53 0.17 1.33
N VAL A 57 -18.30 1.02 1.99
CA VAL A 57 -19.67 0.79 2.43
C VAL A 57 -20.50 1.99 2.01
N ASP A 58 -21.63 1.79 1.34
CA ASP A 58 -22.58 2.85 0.99
C ASP A 58 -23.35 3.38 2.24
N GLU A 59 -24.15 4.42 2.05
CA GLU A 59 -24.97 5.00 3.12
C GLU A 59 -25.98 4.01 3.73
N ALA A 60 -26.33 2.95 3.01
CA ALA A 60 -27.23 1.87 3.47
C ALA A 60 -26.47 0.73 4.18
N GLY A 61 -25.15 0.79 4.28
CA GLY A 61 -24.31 -0.21 4.92
C GLY A 61 -23.91 -1.38 4.00
N ASN A 62 -24.12 -1.28 2.68
CA ASN A 62 -23.74 -2.33 1.74
C ASN A 62 -22.32 -2.09 1.22
N TYR A 63 -21.53 -3.13 1.10
CA TYR A 63 -20.21 -3.04 0.48
C TYR A 63 -20.32 -2.74 -1.01
N GLN A 64 -19.41 -1.91 -1.50
CA GLN A 64 -19.28 -1.61 -2.93
C GLN A 64 -18.16 -2.47 -3.55
N ALA A 65 -18.36 -2.90 -4.79
CA ALA A 65 -17.27 -3.50 -5.56
C ALA A 65 -16.14 -2.48 -5.71
N THR A 66 -14.90 -2.91 -5.55
CA THR A 66 -13.76 -2.00 -5.49
C THR A 66 -12.59 -2.52 -6.32
N ASN A 67 -12.01 -1.65 -7.13
CA ASN A 67 -10.80 -1.93 -7.89
C ASN A 67 -9.64 -1.16 -7.26
N VAL A 68 -8.60 -1.88 -6.87
CA VAL A 68 -7.40 -1.32 -6.25
C VAL A 68 -6.20 -1.62 -7.14
N LEU A 69 -5.42 -0.59 -7.49
CA LEU A 69 -4.17 -0.77 -8.20
C LEU A 69 -3.01 -0.82 -7.20
N LEU A 70 -2.37 -1.98 -7.11
CA LEU A 70 -1.19 -2.17 -6.29
C LEU A 70 0.05 -2.02 -7.17
N MET A 71 0.98 -1.16 -6.75
CA MET A 71 2.22 -0.88 -7.47
C MET A 71 3.41 -1.09 -6.55
N GLY A 72 4.30 -2.02 -6.92
CA GLY A 72 5.58 -2.21 -6.26
C GLY A 72 6.61 -1.27 -6.89
N SER A 73 7.16 -0.35 -6.11
CA SER A 73 8.16 0.62 -6.58
C SER A 73 9.57 0.24 -6.14
N ASP A 74 10.52 0.38 -7.05
CA ASP A 74 11.95 0.28 -6.77
C ASP A 74 12.53 1.60 -6.21
N SER A 75 11.67 2.55 -5.83
CA SER A 75 12.09 3.81 -5.21
C SER A 75 12.93 3.53 -3.97
N ARG A 76 14.03 4.25 -3.87
CA ARG A 76 14.95 4.21 -2.71
C ARG A 76 14.86 5.47 -1.87
N GLU A 77 13.90 6.32 -2.15
CA GLU A 77 13.64 7.54 -1.40
C GLU A 77 13.24 7.17 0.04
N GLY A 78 13.92 7.75 1.01
CA GLY A 78 13.68 7.45 2.43
C GLY A 78 14.32 6.16 2.97
N GLN A 79 15.05 5.40 2.16
CA GLN A 79 15.80 4.25 2.66
C GLN A 79 16.88 4.67 3.67
N THR A 80 16.89 4.02 4.81
CA THR A 80 17.93 4.21 5.85
C THR A 80 19.18 3.33 5.62
N SER A 81 19.08 2.34 4.72
CA SER A 81 20.13 1.36 4.43
C SER A 81 20.52 1.37 2.96
N LYS A 82 21.84 1.39 2.67
CA LYS A 82 22.39 1.25 1.31
C LYS A 82 22.39 -0.20 0.78
N LYS A 83 21.77 -1.13 1.50
CA LYS A 83 21.79 -2.57 1.16
C LYS A 83 21.20 -2.87 -0.22
N TYR A 84 20.18 -2.13 -0.62
CA TYR A 84 19.49 -2.29 -1.91
C TYR A 84 19.94 -1.27 -2.97
N GLY A 85 21.07 -0.61 -2.75
CA GLY A 85 21.65 0.40 -3.59
C GLY A 85 21.63 1.78 -2.95
N ASP A 86 22.51 2.65 -3.43
CA ASP A 86 22.66 4.02 -2.92
C ASP A 86 21.55 4.90 -3.51
N PRO A 87 20.67 5.53 -2.71
CA PRO A 87 19.61 6.42 -3.21
C PRO A 87 20.18 7.62 -3.97
N ASP A 88 21.41 8.06 -3.66
CA ASP A 88 22.05 9.18 -4.35
C ASP A 88 22.58 8.81 -5.75
N VAL A 89 22.75 7.50 -6.03
CA VAL A 89 23.26 6.99 -7.32
C VAL A 89 22.11 6.50 -8.22
N TYR A 90 21.12 5.88 -7.62
CA TYR A 90 19.98 5.33 -8.34
C TYR A 90 18.77 6.25 -8.17
N THR A 91 18.75 7.32 -8.94
CA THR A 91 17.64 8.25 -9.03
C THR A 91 16.61 7.74 -10.02
N GLY A 92 15.34 7.80 -9.65
CA GLY A 92 14.22 7.35 -10.47
C GLY A 92 13.31 6.43 -9.70
N GLN A 93 12.08 6.35 -10.15
CA GLN A 93 11.04 5.49 -9.59
C GLN A 93 10.47 4.66 -10.73
N ARG A 94 10.45 3.35 -10.59
CA ARG A 94 9.77 2.44 -11.53
C ARG A 94 8.85 1.53 -10.77
N SER A 95 7.73 1.22 -11.39
CA SER A 95 6.88 0.16 -10.89
C SER A 95 7.26 -1.13 -11.59
N ASP A 96 7.91 -2.02 -10.86
CA ASP A 96 8.32 -3.33 -11.38
C ASP A 96 7.20 -4.36 -11.26
N THR A 97 6.27 -4.12 -10.37
CA THR A 97 5.08 -4.96 -10.15
C THR A 97 3.85 -4.09 -10.16
N THR A 98 2.89 -4.42 -11.03
CA THR A 98 1.59 -3.76 -11.07
C THR A 98 0.49 -4.80 -11.08
N ILE A 99 -0.41 -4.74 -10.10
CA ILE A 99 -1.52 -5.69 -9.93
C ILE A 99 -2.82 -4.90 -9.80
N LEU A 100 -3.76 -5.16 -10.71
CA LEU A 100 -5.13 -4.69 -10.59
C LEU A 100 -5.94 -5.72 -9.80
N LEU A 101 -6.34 -5.35 -8.59
CA LEU A 101 -7.13 -6.17 -7.69
C LEU A 101 -8.58 -5.72 -7.73
N HIS A 102 -9.49 -6.64 -8.06
CA HIS A 102 -10.93 -6.44 -7.96
C HIS A 102 -11.47 -7.18 -6.74
N LEU A 103 -12.23 -6.48 -5.91
CA LEU A 103 -12.98 -7.05 -4.78
C LEU A 103 -14.48 -6.97 -5.08
N SER A 104 -15.18 -8.11 -5.05
CA SER A 104 -16.63 -8.14 -5.22
C SER A 104 -17.36 -7.39 -4.11
N ALA A 105 -18.54 -6.86 -4.39
CA ALA A 105 -19.35 -6.14 -3.40
C ALA A 105 -19.71 -7.01 -2.19
N ASP A 106 -20.03 -8.28 -2.44
CA ASP A 106 -20.37 -9.26 -1.39
C ASP A 106 -19.16 -9.88 -0.69
N ARG A 107 -17.93 -9.47 -1.10
CA ARG A 107 -16.65 -10.01 -0.59
C ARG A 107 -16.51 -11.53 -0.76
N SER A 108 -17.28 -12.14 -1.67
CA SER A 108 -17.22 -13.59 -1.91
C SER A 108 -15.99 -14.01 -2.73
N PHE A 109 -15.43 -13.10 -3.54
CA PHE A 109 -14.24 -13.35 -4.33
C PHE A 109 -13.39 -12.10 -4.53
N ALA A 110 -12.12 -12.33 -4.83
CA ALA A 110 -11.17 -11.34 -5.30
C ALA A 110 -10.51 -11.86 -6.58
N THR A 111 -10.31 -10.97 -7.54
CA THR A 111 -9.58 -11.27 -8.78
C THR A 111 -8.37 -10.36 -8.86
N ALA A 112 -7.19 -10.94 -9.07
CA ALA A 112 -5.94 -10.19 -9.24
C ALA A 112 -5.42 -10.40 -10.67
N VAL A 113 -5.13 -9.30 -11.36
CA VAL A 113 -4.55 -9.28 -12.71
C VAL A 113 -3.19 -8.61 -12.63
N SER A 114 -2.13 -9.36 -12.88
CA SER A 114 -0.77 -8.81 -12.96
C SER A 114 -0.53 -8.25 -14.37
N ILE A 115 0.01 -7.03 -14.43
CA ILE A 115 0.36 -6.36 -15.69
C ILE A 115 1.89 -6.38 -15.81
N PRO A 116 2.47 -7.04 -16.83
CA PRO A 116 3.91 -7.10 -16.99
C PRO A 116 4.50 -5.72 -17.28
N ARG A 117 5.54 -5.34 -16.56
CA ARG A 117 6.18 -4.01 -16.64
C ARG A 117 6.71 -3.65 -18.03
N ASP A 118 7.11 -4.66 -18.81
CA ASP A 118 7.69 -4.50 -20.15
C ASP A 118 6.64 -4.57 -21.28
N THR A 119 5.34 -4.62 -20.95
CA THR A 119 4.27 -4.58 -21.94
C THR A 119 4.36 -3.29 -22.76
N TRP A 120 4.42 -3.43 -24.10
CA TRP A 120 4.48 -2.28 -25.01
C TRP A 120 3.07 -1.70 -25.18
N VAL A 121 2.91 -0.43 -24.84
CA VAL A 121 1.60 0.23 -24.77
C VAL A 121 1.67 1.67 -25.26
N MET A 122 0.52 2.23 -25.64
CA MET A 122 0.37 3.67 -25.86
C MET A 122 0.17 4.34 -24.48
N LEU A 123 1.17 5.10 -24.04
CA LEU A 123 1.08 5.89 -22.83
C LEU A 123 0.10 7.05 -23.03
N PRO A 124 -0.73 7.38 -22.03
CA PRO A 124 -1.57 8.57 -22.10
C PRO A 124 -0.74 9.85 -21.95
N GLU A 125 -1.34 10.98 -22.25
CA GLU A 125 -0.79 12.26 -21.83
C GLU A 125 -0.75 12.34 -20.30
N CYS A 126 0.42 12.67 -19.74
CA CYS A 126 0.67 12.73 -18.31
C CYS A 126 1.31 14.05 -17.89
N GLN A 127 1.16 14.40 -16.61
CA GLN A 127 1.89 15.51 -15.98
C GLN A 127 3.18 14.99 -15.35
N ALA A 128 4.30 15.60 -15.69
CA ALA A 128 5.61 15.31 -15.13
C ALA A 128 6.29 16.64 -14.74
N ASP A 129 6.60 16.83 -13.48
CA ASP A 129 7.26 18.02 -12.95
C ASP A 129 6.61 19.36 -13.42
N GLY A 130 5.28 19.39 -13.46
CA GLY A 130 4.51 20.53 -13.90
C GLY A 130 4.47 20.75 -15.43
N GLN A 131 5.00 19.82 -16.20
CA GLN A 131 4.95 19.82 -17.66
C GLN A 131 4.07 18.68 -18.17
N THR A 132 3.40 18.95 -19.29
CA THR A 132 2.60 17.93 -19.96
C THR A 132 3.49 17.14 -20.91
N VAL A 133 3.59 15.82 -20.69
CA VAL A 133 4.20 14.89 -21.63
C VAL A 133 3.08 14.28 -22.47
N GLY A 134 3.15 14.47 -23.78
CA GLY A 134 2.14 13.94 -24.70
C GLY A 134 2.14 12.42 -24.78
N ALA A 135 1.11 11.85 -25.40
CA ALA A 135 0.98 10.41 -25.59
C ALA A 135 2.05 9.87 -26.57
N PHE A 136 2.66 8.72 -26.21
CA PHE A 136 3.62 8.00 -27.07
C PHE A 136 3.69 6.52 -26.71
N GLU A 137 4.27 5.71 -27.60
CA GLU A 137 4.45 4.28 -27.34
C GLU A 137 5.71 4.01 -26.51
N ALA A 138 5.55 3.24 -25.44
CA ALA A 138 6.64 2.82 -24.56
C ALA A 138 6.29 1.56 -23.76
N LYS A 139 7.20 1.15 -22.88
CA LYS A 139 6.94 0.12 -21.89
C LYS A 139 5.96 0.64 -20.83
N PHE A 140 5.15 -0.26 -20.29
CA PHE A 140 4.14 0.06 -19.28
C PHE A 140 4.73 0.79 -18.06
N ASN A 141 5.87 0.33 -17.54
CA ASN A 141 6.51 0.93 -16.36
C ASN A 141 7.01 2.36 -16.57
N THR A 142 7.15 2.81 -17.82
CA THR A 142 7.51 4.19 -18.15
C THR A 142 6.44 5.19 -17.69
N ALA A 143 5.18 4.77 -17.59
CA ALA A 143 4.11 5.62 -17.05
C ALA A 143 4.40 6.06 -15.61
N PHE A 144 4.88 5.11 -14.79
CA PHE A 144 5.24 5.40 -13.40
C PHE A 144 6.48 6.30 -13.30
N GLU A 145 7.48 6.07 -14.17
CA GLU A 145 8.71 6.87 -14.23
C GLU A 145 8.42 8.33 -14.59
N ILE A 146 7.47 8.59 -15.51
CA ILE A 146 7.13 9.94 -15.99
C ILE A 146 6.22 10.69 -15.04
N GLY A 147 5.11 10.07 -14.64
CA GLY A 147 4.03 10.77 -13.93
C GLY A 147 3.55 10.01 -12.68
N GLY A 148 4.36 9.08 -12.18
CA GLY A 148 4.10 8.37 -10.94
C GLY A 148 2.80 7.56 -10.95
N PRO A 149 2.19 7.40 -9.77
CA PRO A 149 0.96 6.62 -9.61
C PRO A 149 -0.19 7.13 -10.47
N GLY A 150 -0.34 8.46 -10.62
CA GLY A 150 -1.43 9.06 -11.37
C GLY A 150 -1.40 8.69 -12.85
N CYS A 151 -0.24 8.73 -13.48
CA CYS A 151 -0.07 8.34 -14.88
C CYS A 151 -0.32 6.84 -15.07
N THR A 152 0.15 6.00 -14.12
CA THR A 152 -0.06 4.55 -14.17
C THR A 152 -1.54 4.19 -14.00
N VAL A 153 -2.27 4.85 -13.10
CA VAL A 153 -3.72 4.68 -12.95
C VAL A 153 -4.43 5.05 -14.26
N LYS A 154 -4.12 6.22 -14.83
CA LYS A 154 -4.72 6.68 -16.09
C LYS A 154 -4.46 5.69 -17.23
N LEU A 155 -3.23 5.14 -17.32
CA LEU A 155 -2.88 4.13 -18.31
C LEU A 155 -3.69 2.84 -18.13
N VAL A 156 -3.79 2.32 -16.92
CA VAL A 156 -4.56 1.09 -16.63
C VAL A 156 -6.03 1.27 -16.99
N GLU A 157 -6.62 2.40 -16.64
CA GLU A 157 -8.00 2.72 -16.98
C GLU A 157 -8.21 2.83 -18.49
N GLN A 158 -7.27 3.46 -19.21
CA GLN A 158 -7.32 3.56 -20.66
C GLN A 158 -7.21 2.19 -21.34
N MET A 159 -6.34 1.32 -20.85
CA MET A 159 -6.12 -0.01 -21.41
C MET A 159 -7.29 -0.97 -21.17
N THR A 160 -7.89 -0.89 -19.98
CA THR A 160 -8.85 -1.89 -19.51
C THR A 160 -10.30 -1.43 -19.57
N GLY A 161 -10.54 -0.13 -19.58
CA GLY A 161 -11.88 0.45 -19.38
C GLY A 161 -12.40 0.30 -17.94
N ILE A 162 -11.56 -0.21 -17.01
CA ILE A 162 -11.92 -0.42 -15.61
C ILE A 162 -11.51 0.79 -14.79
N THR A 163 -12.46 1.36 -14.07
CA THR A 163 -12.18 2.45 -13.13
C THR A 163 -11.37 1.93 -11.93
N VAL A 164 -10.25 2.56 -11.65
CA VAL A 164 -9.44 2.32 -10.44
C VAL A 164 -9.98 3.21 -9.32
N ASN A 165 -10.52 2.59 -8.26
CA ASN A 165 -11.10 3.31 -7.13
C ASN A 165 -10.03 3.79 -6.14
N ASN A 166 -9.06 2.94 -5.88
CA ASN A 166 -7.96 3.20 -4.95
C ASN A 166 -6.67 2.69 -5.55
N PHE A 167 -5.55 3.23 -5.10
CA PHE A 167 -4.24 2.68 -5.40
C PHE A 167 -3.35 2.67 -4.16
N ALA A 168 -2.35 1.80 -4.18
CA ALA A 168 -1.30 1.77 -3.18
C ALA A 168 0.06 1.57 -3.87
N VAL A 169 1.04 2.35 -3.44
CA VAL A 169 2.44 2.18 -3.82
C VAL A 169 3.19 1.62 -2.63
N VAL A 170 3.90 0.53 -2.86
CA VAL A 170 4.69 -0.16 -1.83
C VAL A 170 6.14 -0.18 -2.29
N ASP A 171 7.03 0.45 -1.55
CA ASP A 171 8.47 0.36 -1.74
C ASP A 171 9.07 -0.84 -0.99
N PHE A 172 10.38 -1.04 -1.10
CA PHE A 172 11.06 -2.17 -0.46
C PHE A 172 10.92 -2.18 1.06
N GLU A 173 10.99 -1.02 1.71
CA GLU A 173 10.86 -0.93 3.15
C GLU A 173 9.41 -1.19 3.60
N GLY A 174 8.45 -0.61 2.89
CA GLY A 174 7.03 -0.86 3.10
C GLY A 174 6.67 -2.33 2.91
N PHE A 175 7.21 -2.98 1.87
CA PHE A 175 7.00 -4.41 1.64
C PHE A 175 7.49 -5.26 2.84
N LYS A 176 8.72 -5.05 3.30
CA LYS A 176 9.26 -5.76 4.46
C LYS A 176 8.39 -5.56 5.71
N ASN A 177 7.97 -4.32 5.94
CA ASN A 177 7.16 -3.99 7.09
C ASN A 177 5.79 -4.65 7.04
N VAL A 178 5.15 -4.74 5.87
CA VAL A 178 3.88 -5.45 5.69
C VAL A 178 4.04 -6.94 5.95
N VAL A 179 5.06 -7.58 5.36
CA VAL A 179 5.33 -9.01 5.58
C VAL A 179 5.58 -9.31 7.07
N ASN A 180 6.38 -8.48 7.74
CA ASN A 180 6.67 -8.65 9.16
C ASN A 180 5.41 -8.44 10.03
N ALA A 181 4.56 -7.47 9.70
CA ALA A 181 3.31 -7.21 10.40
C ALA A 181 2.30 -8.37 10.29
N LEU A 182 2.35 -9.10 9.17
CA LEU A 182 1.56 -10.32 8.96
C LEU A 182 2.13 -11.55 9.70
N GLY A 183 3.33 -11.45 10.29
CA GLY A 183 4.01 -12.55 10.95
C GLY A 183 4.83 -13.42 9.99
N GLY A 184 5.09 -12.93 8.78
CA GLY A 184 5.81 -13.64 7.73
C GLY A 184 4.90 -14.21 6.64
N VAL A 185 5.51 -14.79 5.61
CA VAL A 185 4.83 -15.47 4.50
C VAL A 185 5.24 -16.94 4.48
N GLU A 186 4.25 -17.83 4.43
CA GLU A 186 4.50 -19.25 4.27
C GLU A 186 4.84 -19.57 2.81
N VAL A 187 5.98 -20.21 2.60
CA VAL A 187 6.41 -20.71 1.30
C VAL A 187 6.70 -22.21 1.40
N CYS A 188 6.35 -22.95 0.35
CA CYS A 188 6.60 -24.37 0.25
C CYS A 188 7.48 -24.66 -0.96
N LEU A 189 8.68 -25.19 -0.74
CA LEU A 189 9.65 -25.51 -1.79
C LEU A 189 9.76 -27.03 -1.94
N THR A 190 9.77 -27.50 -3.19
CA THR A 190 10.01 -28.92 -3.49
C THR A 190 11.48 -29.30 -3.32
N GLU A 191 12.39 -28.35 -3.53
CA GLU A 191 13.84 -28.50 -3.40
C GLU A 191 14.41 -27.28 -2.65
N PRO A 192 15.58 -27.41 -1.99
CA PRO A 192 16.22 -26.26 -1.35
C PRO A 192 16.56 -25.18 -2.36
N ALA A 193 16.31 -23.91 -2.02
CA ALA A 193 16.70 -22.77 -2.80
C ALA A 193 17.88 -22.05 -2.15
N SER A 194 18.94 -21.80 -2.92
CA SER A 194 20.10 -21.02 -2.48
C SER A 194 20.50 -20.06 -3.58
N ASP A 195 20.53 -18.76 -3.25
CA ASP A 195 21.02 -17.72 -4.16
C ASP A 195 22.06 -16.84 -3.45
N PRO A 196 23.34 -16.94 -3.84
CA PRO A 196 24.41 -16.14 -3.25
C PRO A 196 24.26 -14.63 -3.46
N ALA A 197 23.58 -14.20 -4.52
CA ALA A 197 23.43 -12.77 -4.84
C ALA A 197 22.45 -12.10 -3.84
N SER A 198 21.31 -12.71 -3.59
CA SER A 198 20.34 -12.25 -2.58
C SER A 198 20.68 -12.73 -1.17
N LYS A 199 21.62 -13.69 -1.03
CA LYS A 199 21.94 -14.40 0.23
C LYS A 199 20.75 -15.17 0.79
N LEU A 200 19.84 -15.60 -0.08
CA LEU A 200 18.70 -16.40 0.29
C LEU A 200 19.12 -17.86 0.43
N GLU A 201 18.79 -18.45 1.56
CA GLU A 201 18.92 -19.89 1.81
C GLU A 201 17.64 -20.41 2.43
N LEU A 202 16.92 -21.25 1.71
CA LEU A 202 15.67 -21.85 2.19
C LEU A 202 15.74 -23.37 2.03
N PRO A 203 15.37 -24.15 3.05
CA PRO A 203 15.29 -25.61 2.95
C PRO A 203 14.09 -26.02 2.08
N ALA A 204 14.12 -27.26 1.61
CA ALA A 204 12.93 -27.89 1.05
C ALA A 204 11.85 -28.06 2.13
N GLY A 205 10.59 -28.04 1.73
CA GLY A 205 9.43 -28.10 2.60
C GLY A 205 8.84 -26.74 2.88
N THR A 206 8.03 -26.66 3.91
CA THR A 206 7.33 -25.44 4.31
C THR A 206 8.18 -24.61 5.27
N SER A 207 8.36 -23.34 4.94
CA SER A 207 9.05 -22.35 5.78
C SER A 207 8.23 -21.08 5.88
N VAL A 208 8.29 -20.40 7.02
CA VAL A 208 7.77 -19.04 7.17
C VAL A 208 8.93 -18.08 7.03
N ILE A 209 8.89 -17.22 6.03
CA ILE A 209 9.94 -16.23 5.73
C ILE A 209 9.51 -14.85 6.19
N ASP A 210 10.46 -14.09 6.73
CA ASP A 210 10.25 -12.69 7.13
C ASP A 210 10.33 -11.72 5.95
N GLY A 211 10.10 -10.42 6.22
CA GLY A 211 10.11 -9.40 5.18
C GLY A 211 11.46 -9.23 4.48
N GLU A 212 12.56 -9.52 5.16
CA GLU A 212 13.90 -9.42 4.58
C GLU A 212 14.20 -10.60 3.64
N GLN A 213 13.72 -11.78 3.99
CA GLN A 213 13.86 -12.99 3.18
C GLN A 213 12.87 -13.02 2.00
N ALA A 214 11.74 -12.33 2.13
CA ALA A 214 10.69 -12.27 1.12
C ALA A 214 10.99 -11.24 0.01
N LEU A 215 11.84 -10.24 0.27
CA LEU A 215 12.31 -9.23 -0.66
C LEU A 215 13.49 -9.72 -1.47
#